data_aded9ef4ff2f7d7e82699eae8ec239fe
#
_entry.id   aded9ef4ff2f7d7e82699eae8ec239fe
#
_cell.length_a   1.000
_cell.length_b   1.000
_cell.length_c   1.000
_cell.angle_alpha   90.00
_cell.angle_beta   90.00
_cell.angle_gamma   90.00
#
_symmetry.space_group_name_H-M   'P 1'
#
loop_
_entity.id
_entity.type
_entity.pdbx_description
1 polymer ?
#
loop_
_entity_poly.entity_id
_entity_poly.type
_entity_poly.pdbx_seq_one_letter_code
_entity_poly.pdbx_strand_id
1 'polypeptide(L)'
;MSISHNSTNYIKNFVNWIQYKIVLNSQLRSINFKEREIWWCSMGINLGSEQDGKNEKYNRPVLIIKKFNRNQFWGVPLTTQPQENQEFYFELRVKDKDSWVCLSQLRNFDAKRLSLNSKIEKISESEFKKEKQKIIKLLE
;
A
#
# COMPACT_ATOMS: atom_id res chain seq x y z
N MET A 1 33.02 -8.42 -0.02
CA MET A 1 31.94 -7.49 -0.40
C MET A 1 31.86 -6.38 0.66
N SER A 2 32.13 -5.14 0.25
CA SER A 2 32.04 -4.01 1.18
C SER A 2 30.60 -3.50 1.23
N ILE A 3 30.09 -3.32 2.45
CA ILE A 3 28.78 -2.74 2.66
C ILE A 3 28.96 -1.25 2.90
N SER A 4 28.33 -0.41 2.06
CA SER A 4 28.39 1.03 2.23
C SER A 4 27.63 1.47 3.49
N HIS A 5 27.90 2.69 3.98
CA HIS A 5 27.20 3.26 5.13
C HIS A 5 25.66 3.25 4.93
N ASN A 6 25.20 3.55 3.70
CA ASN A 6 23.77 3.52 3.37
C ASN A 6 23.21 2.10 3.43
N SER A 7 23.99 1.09 3.02
CA SER A 7 23.59 -0.32 3.09
C SER A 7 23.43 -0.79 4.54
N THR A 8 24.27 -0.32 5.46
CA THR A 8 24.17 -0.67 6.88
C THR A 8 22.86 -0.15 7.49
N ASN A 9 22.48 1.10 7.19
CA ASN A 9 21.22 1.68 7.64
C ASN A 9 20.01 0.95 7.04
N TYR A 10 20.12 0.55 5.79
CA TYR A 10 19.06 -0.20 5.11
C TYR A 10 18.87 -1.57 5.74
N ILE A 11 19.95 -2.27 6.07
CA ILE A 11 19.92 -3.56 6.79
C ILE A 11 19.23 -3.39 8.17
N LYS A 12 19.58 -2.34 8.91
CA LYS A 12 18.96 -2.06 10.20
C LYS A 12 17.46 -1.83 10.05
N ASN A 13 17.02 -1.14 9.01
CA ASN A 13 15.61 -0.93 8.73
C ASN A 13 14.88 -2.25 8.45
N PHE A 14 15.49 -3.16 7.71
CA PHE A 14 14.95 -4.50 7.50
C PHE A 14 14.72 -5.24 8.82
N VAL A 15 15.72 -5.23 9.70
CA VAL A 15 15.64 -5.89 11.00
C VAL A 15 14.50 -5.28 11.84
N ASN A 16 14.43 -3.96 11.89
CA ASN A 16 13.39 -3.24 12.62
C ASN A 16 12.00 -3.56 12.06
N TRP A 17 11.88 -3.66 10.74
CA TRP A 17 10.63 -4.04 10.10
C TRP A 17 10.20 -5.45 10.50
N ILE A 18 11.13 -6.41 10.54
CA ILE A 18 10.83 -7.79 10.95
C ILE A 18 10.26 -7.80 12.37
N GLN A 19 10.86 -7.04 13.29
CA GLN A 19 10.38 -6.92 14.66
C GLN A 19 8.97 -6.33 14.71
N TYR A 20 8.73 -5.26 13.96
CA TYR A 20 7.41 -4.65 13.89
C TYR A 20 6.37 -5.59 13.28
N LYS A 21 6.75 -6.34 12.26
CA LYS A 21 5.90 -7.33 11.61
C LYS A 21 5.44 -8.42 12.59
N ILE A 22 6.33 -8.86 13.47
CA ILE A 22 5.99 -9.81 14.54
C ILE A 22 4.91 -9.23 15.45
N VAL A 23 5.07 -7.98 15.86
CA VAL A 23 4.09 -7.28 16.69
C VAL A 23 2.73 -7.18 15.97
N LEU A 24 2.73 -6.77 14.70
CA LEU A 24 1.50 -6.71 13.91
C LEU A 24 0.79 -8.06 13.84
N ASN A 25 1.54 -9.12 13.61
CA ASN A 25 0.98 -10.45 13.48
C ASN A 25 0.34 -10.95 14.78
N SER A 26 0.85 -10.50 15.94
CA SER A 26 0.34 -10.91 17.25
C SER A 26 -0.93 -10.17 17.67
N GLN A 27 -1.30 -9.09 16.99
CA GLN A 27 -2.44 -8.26 17.39
C GLN A 27 -3.77 -8.93 17.05
N LEU A 28 -4.67 -8.94 18.04
CA LEU A 28 -6.04 -9.40 17.88
C LEU A 28 -6.93 -8.17 17.77
N ARG A 29 -7.18 -7.72 16.54
CA ARG A 29 -8.05 -6.57 16.29
C ARG A 29 -8.86 -6.77 15.03
N SER A 30 -10.05 -6.19 15.03
CA SER A 30 -10.92 -6.16 13.87
C SER A 30 -11.01 -4.73 13.34
N ILE A 31 -10.79 -4.56 12.05
CA ILE A 31 -10.90 -3.28 11.38
C ILE A 31 -12.03 -3.37 10.35
N ASN A 32 -12.96 -2.44 10.42
CA ASN A 32 -14.06 -2.38 9.47
C ASN A 32 -13.63 -1.55 8.26
N PHE A 33 -13.13 -2.22 7.23
CA PHE A 33 -12.70 -1.61 5.98
C PHE A 33 -13.63 -2.02 4.83
N LYS A 34 -13.66 -1.20 3.79
CA LYS A 34 -14.53 -1.42 2.62
C LYS A 34 -13.79 -1.14 1.32
N GLU A 35 -14.26 -1.73 0.24
CA GLU A 35 -13.79 -1.41 -1.11
C GLU A 35 -13.94 0.08 -1.40
N ARG A 36 -13.07 0.63 -2.24
CA ARG A 36 -12.98 2.04 -2.61
C ARG A 36 -12.35 2.94 -1.54
N GLU A 37 -12.08 2.42 -0.36
CA GLU A 37 -11.42 3.20 0.70
C GLU A 37 -9.92 3.19 0.54
N ILE A 38 -9.29 4.33 0.88
CA ILE A 38 -7.84 4.47 0.96
C ILE A 38 -7.47 4.51 2.43
N TRP A 39 -6.56 3.65 2.83
CA TRP A 39 -6.11 3.51 4.22
C TRP A 39 -4.61 3.58 4.34
N TRP A 40 -4.11 4.08 5.46
CA TRP A 40 -2.72 3.89 5.84
C TRP A 40 -2.49 2.41 6.14
N CYS A 41 -1.50 1.84 5.46
CA CYS A 41 -1.23 0.40 5.51
C CYS A 41 0.26 0.18 5.76
N SER A 42 0.60 -0.70 6.71
CA SER A 42 1.99 -1.06 6.99
C SER A 42 2.50 -1.99 5.90
N MET A 43 3.18 -1.41 4.90
CA MET A 43 3.74 -2.12 3.75
C MET A 43 5.01 -2.88 4.11
N GLY A 44 5.80 -2.31 5.01
CA GLY A 44 7.10 -2.84 5.38
C GLY A 44 8.21 -2.46 4.41
N ILE A 45 9.28 -3.23 4.45
CA ILE A 45 10.42 -3.12 3.54
C ILE A 45 10.48 -4.39 2.71
N ASN A 46 10.52 -4.24 1.40
CA ASN A 46 10.39 -5.33 0.45
C ASN A 46 11.62 -5.42 -0.47
N LEU A 47 11.55 -6.22 -1.52
CA LEU A 47 12.70 -6.47 -2.39
C LEU A 47 12.66 -5.55 -3.63
N GLY A 48 13.81 -4.94 -3.91
CA GLY A 48 14.03 -4.24 -5.17
C GLY A 48 12.96 -3.22 -5.54
N SER A 49 12.25 -3.47 -6.62
CA SER A 49 11.23 -2.56 -7.15
C SER A 49 9.86 -2.66 -6.47
N GLU A 50 9.69 -3.60 -5.55
CA GLU A 50 8.47 -3.68 -4.75
C GLU A 50 8.34 -2.45 -3.85
N GLN A 51 7.12 -1.95 -3.71
CA GLN A 51 6.88 -0.75 -2.91
C GLN A 51 7.13 -0.98 -1.42
N ASP A 52 7.86 -0.06 -0.81
CA ASP A 52 8.08 -0.03 0.63
C ASP A 52 7.14 0.97 1.29
N GLY A 53 6.94 0.80 2.59
CA GLY A 53 6.33 1.83 3.43
C GLY A 53 7.36 2.85 3.88
N LYS A 54 6.89 3.91 4.52
CA LYS A 54 7.72 4.99 5.07
C LYS A 54 7.40 5.19 6.54
N ASN A 55 8.26 5.92 7.25
CA ASN A 55 8.13 6.26 8.66
C ASN A 55 8.25 5.06 9.62
N GLU A 56 7.96 5.26 10.89
CA GLU A 56 8.14 4.26 11.96
C GLU A 56 7.20 3.07 11.86
N LYS A 57 6.06 3.22 11.18
CA LYS A 57 5.09 2.15 10.97
C LYS A 57 5.21 1.51 9.60
N TYR A 58 6.20 1.95 8.82
CA TYR A 58 6.42 1.46 7.45
C TYR A 58 5.16 1.58 6.60
N ASN A 59 4.47 2.73 6.73
CA ASN A 59 3.16 2.99 6.14
C ASN A 59 3.24 3.54 4.72
N ARG A 60 2.20 3.24 3.98
CA ARG A 60 1.88 3.86 2.70
C ARG A 60 0.38 3.84 2.52
N PRO A 61 -0.23 4.86 1.87
CA PRO A 61 -1.64 4.77 1.52
C PRO A 61 -1.87 3.62 0.54
N VAL A 62 -2.93 2.86 0.77
CA VAL A 62 -3.34 1.74 -0.08
C VAL A 62 -4.82 1.88 -0.40
N LEU A 63 -5.17 1.74 -1.68
CA LEU A 63 -6.55 1.70 -2.13
C LEU A 63 -7.05 0.25 -2.10
N ILE A 64 -8.16 0.03 -1.42
CA ILE A 64 -8.78 -1.30 -1.32
C ILE A 64 -9.57 -1.58 -2.58
N ILE A 65 -9.14 -2.58 -3.34
CA ILE A 65 -9.75 -2.96 -4.62
C ILE A 65 -10.81 -4.04 -4.45
N LYS A 66 -10.53 -5.06 -3.64
CA LYS A 66 -11.44 -6.18 -3.43
C LYS A 66 -11.34 -6.68 -2.00
N LYS A 67 -12.46 -6.71 -1.30
CA LYS A 67 -12.56 -7.29 0.04
C LYS A 67 -13.03 -8.74 -0.09
N PHE A 68 -12.23 -9.68 0.37
CA PHE A 68 -12.60 -11.10 0.35
C PHE A 68 -13.34 -11.52 1.62
N ASN A 69 -12.88 -11.01 2.76
CA ASN A 69 -13.49 -11.26 4.07
C ASN A 69 -12.97 -10.17 5.02
N ARG A 70 -13.28 -10.29 6.30
CA ARG A 70 -12.85 -9.25 7.28
C ARG A 70 -11.35 -9.21 7.53
N ASN A 71 -10.60 -10.22 7.08
CA ASN A 71 -9.16 -10.33 7.34
C ASN A 71 -8.28 -10.11 6.10
N GLN A 72 -8.86 -10.06 4.92
CA GLN A 72 -8.08 -10.17 3.69
C GLN A 72 -8.66 -9.32 2.56
N PHE A 73 -7.80 -8.62 1.85
CA PHE A 73 -8.20 -7.81 0.69
C PHE A 73 -7.09 -7.72 -0.35
N TRP A 74 -7.46 -7.38 -1.56
CA TRP A 74 -6.52 -6.93 -2.57
C TRP A 74 -6.46 -5.41 -2.55
N GLY A 75 -5.25 -4.86 -2.58
CA GLY A 75 -5.02 -3.43 -2.60
C GLY A 75 -3.88 -3.03 -3.50
N VAL A 76 -3.83 -1.75 -3.82
CA VAL A 76 -2.76 -1.13 -4.60
C VAL A 76 -2.20 0.07 -3.83
N PRO A 77 -0.87 0.19 -3.73
CA PRO A 77 -0.27 1.31 -3.01
C PRO A 77 -0.30 2.60 -3.83
N LEU A 78 -0.28 3.73 -3.14
CA LEU A 78 -0.19 5.06 -3.74
C LEU A 78 1.14 5.70 -3.40
N THR A 79 1.59 6.59 -4.30
CA THR A 79 2.77 7.44 -4.07
C THR A 79 2.42 8.88 -4.41
N THR A 80 3.05 9.84 -3.73
CA THR A 80 2.93 11.27 -4.05
C THR A 80 4.03 11.73 -5.00
N GLN A 81 4.98 10.86 -5.34
CA GLN A 81 6.01 11.18 -6.32
C GLN A 81 5.45 11.06 -7.73
N PRO A 82 5.59 12.10 -8.58
CA PRO A 82 5.08 12.06 -9.95
C PRO A 82 5.60 10.87 -10.75
N GLN A 83 4.71 10.27 -11.51
CA GLN A 83 5.00 9.11 -12.36
C GLN A 83 4.59 9.42 -13.80
N GLU A 84 5.48 9.15 -14.74
CA GLU A 84 5.21 9.44 -16.17
C GLU A 84 4.59 8.24 -16.89
N ASN A 85 4.78 7.04 -16.40
CA ASN A 85 4.28 5.83 -17.07
C ASN A 85 2.78 5.63 -16.82
N GLN A 86 1.96 6.00 -17.83
CA GLN A 86 0.51 5.90 -17.76
C GLN A 86 -0.02 4.46 -17.85
N GLU A 87 0.82 3.50 -18.19
CA GLU A 87 0.42 2.10 -18.29
C GLU A 87 0.25 1.46 -16.92
N PHE A 88 1.14 1.78 -15.98
CA PHE A 88 1.17 1.17 -14.65
C PHE A 88 0.65 2.07 -13.54
N TYR A 89 0.45 3.35 -13.82
CA TYR A 89 0.06 4.34 -12.82
C TYR A 89 -1.23 5.03 -13.24
N PHE A 90 -2.04 5.31 -12.24
CA PHE A 90 -3.27 6.08 -12.41
C PHE A 90 -3.22 7.29 -11.49
N GLU A 91 -3.31 8.49 -12.06
CA GLU A 91 -3.31 9.71 -11.28
C GLU A 91 -4.64 9.88 -10.55
N LEU A 92 -4.56 10.21 -9.27
CA LEU A 92 -5.72 10.35 -8.40
C LEU A 92 -5.46 11.45 -7.39
N ARG A 93 -6.43 12.35 -7.21
CA ARG A 93 -6.32 13.39 -6.21
C ARG A 93 -6.88 12.90 -4.88
N VAL A 94 -6.05 12.87 -3.84
CA VAL A 94 -6.40 12.37 -2.51
C VAL A 94 -6.15 13.48 -1.48
N LYS A 95 -7.19 13.93 -0.80
CA LYS A 95 -7.09 15.03 0.19
C LYS A 95 -6.32 16.23 -0.36
N ASP A 96 -6.67 16.67 -1.55
CA ASP A 96 -6.06 17.82 -2.26
C ASP A 96 -4.58 17.65 -2.62
N LYS A 97 -4.07 16.41 -2.59
CA LYS A 97 -2.73 16.07 -3.06
C LYS A 97 -2.82 15.22 -4.30
N ASP A 98 -1.97 15.51 -5.28
CA ASP A 98 -1.81 14.65 -6.43
C ASP A 98 -1.12 13.36 -5.99
N SER A 99 -1.71 12.24 -6.35
CA SER A 99 -1.20 10.92 -5.99
C SER A 99 -1.25 10.02 -7.22
N TRP A 100 -0.40 9.00 -7.22
CA TRP A 100 -0.36 8.01 -8.30
C TRP A 100 -0.58 6.63 -7.71
N VAL A 101 -1.59 5.94 -8.24
CA VAL A 101 -1.92 4.57 -7.84
C VAL A 101 -1.01 3.63 -8.62
N CYS A 102 -0.25 2.80 -7.91
CA CYS A 102 0.73 1.88 -8.50
C CYS A 102 0.04 0.57 -8.89
N LEU A 103 -0.61 0.55 -10.05
CA LEU A 103 -1.45 -0.57 -10.49
C LEU A 103 -0.70 -1.90 -10.59
N SER A 104 0.58 -1.86 -10.99
CA SER A 104 1.42 -3.05 -11.10
C SER A 104 1.80 -3.67 -9.75
N GLN A 105 1.52 -2.96 -8.65
CA GLN A 105 1.82 -3.43 -7.29
C GLN A 105 0.58 -4.01 -6.59
N LEU A 106 -0.43 -4.38 -7.34
CA LEU A 106 -1.61 -5.06 -6.80
C LEU A 106 -1.19 -6.33 -6.06
N ARG A 107 -1.63 -6.45 -4.81
CA ARG A 107 -1.29 -7.62 -4.01
C ARG A 107 -2.35 -7.91 -2.95
N ASN A 108 -2.23 -9.07 -2.34
CA ASN A 108 -3.00 -9.45 -1.18
C ASN A 108 -2.43 -8.83 0.08
N PHE A 109 -3.31 -8.33 0.96
CA PHE A 109 -2.95 -7.80 2.27
C PHE A 109 -3.80 -8.46 3.35
N ASP A 110 -3.21 -8.71 4.51
CA ASP A 110 -3.95 -8.99 5.72
C ASP A 110 -4.41 -7.67 6.35
N ALA A 111 -5.63 -7.63 6.86
CA ALA A 111 -6.20 -6.42 7.47
C ALA A 111 -5.43 -5.93 8.70
N LYS A 112 -4.60 -6.77 9.33
CA LYS A 112 -3.71 -6.36 10.43
C LYS A 112 -2.73 -5.26 10.01
N ARG A 113 -2.45 -5.13 8.71
CA ARG A 113 -1.57 -4.09 8.19
C ARG A 113 -2.23 -2.70 8.18
N LEU A 114 -3.56 -2.63 8.27
CA LEU A 114 -4.28 -1.36 8.33
C LEU A 114 -4.13 -0.75 9.72
N SER A 115 -3.79 0.53 9.77
CA SER A 115 -3.69 1.25 11.05
C SER A 115 -5.10 1.61 11.55
N LEU A 116 -5.31 1.53 12.87
CA LEU A 116 -6.58 1.90 13.47
C LEU A 116 -6.93 3.36 13.17
N ASN A 117 -8.19 3.61 12.82
CA ASN A 117 -8.71 4.95 12.55
C ASN A 117 -7.92 5.71 11.48
N SER A 118 -7.37 5.00 10.52
CA SER A 118 -6.49 5.58 9.50
C SER A 118 -7.08 5.60 8.09
N LYS A 119 -8.39 5.49 7.97
CA LYS A 119 -9.05 5.70 6.68
C LYS A 119 -8.82 7.14 6.24
N ILE A 120 -8.28 7.32 5.04
CA ILE A 120 -7.95 8.62 4.49
C ILE A 120 -9.14 9.19 3.73
N GLU A 121 -9.69 8.40 2.80
CA GLU A 121 -10.74 8.85 1.90
C GLU A 121 -11.44 7.64 1.26
N LYS A 122 -12.64 7.87 0.73
CA LYS A 122 -13.34 6.90 -0.12
C LYS A 122 -13.50 7.53 -1.49
N ILE A 123 -12.97 6.91 -2.52
CA ILE A 123 -13.05 7.44 -3.88
C ILE A 123 -14.44 7.20 -4.50
N SER A 124 -14.78 7.98 -5.52
CA SER A 124 -16.06 7.87 -6.22
C SER A 124 -16.18 6.52 -6.95
N GLU A 125 -17.41 6.10 -7.19
CA GLU A 125 -17.66 4.87 -7.96
C GLU A 125 -17.12 4.96 -9.39
N SER A 126 -17.20 6.13 -10.01
CA SER A 126 -16.70 6.30 -11.37
C SER A 126 -15.18 6.19 -11.45
N GLU A 127 -14.45 6.77 -10.51
CA GLU A 127 -12.99 6.63 -10.45
C GLU A 127 -12.58 5.19 -10.13
N PHE A 128 -13.27 4.56 -9.20
CA PHE A 128 -13.01 3.17 -8.84
C PHE A 128 -13.19 2.23 -10.04
N LYS A 129 -14.24 2.44 -10.81
CA LYS A 129 -14.50 1.67 -12.04
C LYS A 129 -13.37 1.83 -13.05
N LYS A 130 -12.88 3.07 -13.25
CA LYS A 130 -11.76 3.34 -14.15
C LYS A 130 -10.49 2.62 -13.72
N GLU A 131 -10.19 2.61 -12.43
CA GLU A 131 -9.02 1.93 -11.90
C GLU A 131 -9.10 0.42 -12.08
N LYS A 132 -10.26 -0.17 -11.79
CA LYS A 132 -10.46 -1.60 -12.00
C LYS A 132 -10.30 -1.98 -13.47
N GLN A 133 -10.81 -1.16 -14.38
CA GLN A 133 -10.65 -1.40 -15.82
C GLN A 133 -9.18 -1.35 -16.23
N LYS A 134 -8.40 -0.43 -15.68
CA LYS A 134 -6.96 -0.37 -15.94
C LYS A 134 -6.23 -1.59 -15.43
N ILE A 135 -6.58 -2.09 -14.25
CA ILE A 135 -6.01 -3.33 -13.69
C ILE A 135 -6.33 -4.53 -14.60
N ILE A 136 -7.58 -4.63 -15.03
CA ILE A 136 -8.01 -5.70 -15.95
C ILE A 136 -7.19 -5.65 -17.24
N LYS A 137 -6.97 -4.47 -17.76
CA LYS A 137 -6.19 -4.28 -18.99
C LYS A 137 -4.75 -4.76 -18.84
N LEU A 138 -4.15 -4.64 -17.67
CA LEU A 138 -2.80 -5.15 -17.42
C LEU A 138 -2.71 -6.68 -17.51
N LEU A 139 -3.83 -7.38 -17.39
CA LEU A 139 -3.89 -8.84 -17.47
C LEU A 139 -4.08 -9.36 -18.91
N GLU A 140 -4.29 -8.48 -19.86
CA GLU A 140 -4.54 -8.84 -21.26
C GLU A 140 -3.25 -8.96 -22.12
#